data_72fe905724c67c617e621c50b32efa50
#
_entry.id   72fe905724c67c617e621c50b32efa50
#
_cell.length_a   1.000
_cell.length_b   1.000
_cell.length_c   1.000
_cell.angle_alpha   90.00
_cell.angle_beta   90.00
_cell.angle_gamma   90.00
#
_symmetry.space_group_name_H-M   'P 1'
#
loop_
_entity.id
_entity.type
_entity.pdbx_description
1 polymer ?
#
loop_
_entity_poly.entity_id
_entity_poly.type
_entity_poly.pdbx_seq_one_letter_code
_entity_poly.pdbx_strand_id
1 'polypeptide(L)'
;MRDVDSESCQEAISWILSNNYSDNPPQILNLLICTPGGNLSTAFALVDIMRGSHIPIRTIGLGEISSAGLLIFMSGERGERILTPNTSVMSHQFAWANHGKYHELMATVKEYNHIQERLLNHYEKCTKLKRKEIVDKLLIPSDVWLSPEQAVKYGIADKVKELK
;
A
#
# COMPACT_ATOMS: atom_id res chain seq x y z
N MET A 1 15.64 -3.78 1.10
CA MET A 1 14.43 -3.87 1.93
C MET A 1 14.48 -2.75 2.96
N ARG A 2 13.46 -1.91 3.04
CA ARG A 2 13.37 -0.77 3.98
C ARG A 2 11.97 -0.72 4.58
N ASP A 3 11.86 -0.16 5.78
CA ASP A 3 10.58 0.17 6.38
C ASP A 3 9.88 1.31 5.62
N VAL A 4 8.56 1.37 5.74
CA VAL A 4 7.76 2.50 5.27
C VAL A 4 7.86 3.60 6.33
N ASP A 5 8.75 4.54 6.12
CA ASP A 5 9.02 5.68 7.00
C ASP A 5 9.09 7.00 6.22
N SER A 6 9.39 8.09 6.92
CA SER A 6 9.45 9.40 6.30
C SER A 6 10.57 9.53 5.27
N GLU A 7 11.70 8.87 5.46
CA GLU A 7 12.84 8.94 4.56
C GLU A 7 12.57 8.18 3.27
N SER A 8 12.18 6.90 3.37
CA SER A 8 11.89 6.06 2.21
C SER A 8 10.74 6.58 1.36
N CYS A 9 9.67 7.08 2.00
CA CYS A 9 8.56 7.69 1.28
C CYS A 9 8.93 9.02 0.64
N GLN A 10 9.72 9.88 1.30
CA GLN A 10 10.19 11.13 0.73
C GLN A 10 11.07 10.90 -0.50
N GLU A 11 11.98 9.91 -0.47
CA GLU A 11 12.78 9.53 -1.63
C GLU A 11 11.88 9.13 -2.83
N ALA A 12 10.89 8.27 -2.59
CA ALA A 12 9.95 7.83 -3.62
C ALA A 12 9.09 8.99 -4.17
N ILE A 13 8.58 9.85 -3.29
CA ILE A 13 7.81 11.04 -3.66
C ILE A 13 8.66 11.97 -4.54
N SER A 14 9.89 12.28 -4.11
CA SER A 14 10.79 13.16 -4.84
C SER A 14 11.12 12.59 -6.22
N TRP A 15 11.34 11.28 -6.31
CA TRP A 15 11.58 10.60 -7.57
C TRP A 15 10.36 10.65 -8.51
N ILE A 16 9.15 10.41 -8.02
CA ILE A 16 7.92 10.52 -8.82
C ILE A 16 7.74 11.95 -9.35
N LEU A 17 7.87 12.95 -8.47
CA LEU A 17 7.71 14.36 -8.85
C LEU A 17 8.78 14.80 -9.85
N SER A 18 10.04 14.44 -9.65
CA SER A 18 11.12 14.77 -10.59
C SER A 18 10.85 14.22 -11.99
N ASN A 19 10.29 13.01 -12.10
CA ASN A 19 9.93 12.45 -13.40
C ASN A 19 8.69 13.13 -14.01
N ASN A 20 7.69 13.48 -13.18
CA ASN A 20 6.50 14.18 -13.66
C ASN A 20 6.81 15.58 -14.22
N TYR A 21 7.84 16.26 -13.69
CA TYR A 21 8.28 17.59 -14.15
C TYR A 21 9.48 17.55 -15.10
N SER A 22 9.86 16.37 -15.60
CA SER A 22 10.96 16.22 -16.57
C SER A 22 10.52 16.68 -17.96
N ASP A 23 11.43 17.30 -18.71
CA ASP A 23 11.22 17.65 -20.12
C ASP A 23 11.04 16.41 -21.02
N ASN A 24 11.58 15.25 -20.59
CA ASN A 24 11.47 13.97 -21.27
C ASN A 24 10.98 12.89 -20.29
N PRO A 25 9.70 12.89 -19.92
CA PRO A 25 9.18 11.96 -18.94
C PRO A 25 9.13 10.54 -19.52
N PRO A 26 9.43 9.49 -18.72
CA PRO A 26 9.25 8.11 -19.15
C PRO A 26 7.77 7.77 -19.35
N GLN A 27 7.48 6.77 -20.17
CA GLN A 27 6.10 6.32 -20.39
C GLN A 27 5.48 5.63 -19.17
N ILE A 28 6.31 5.05 -18.30
CA ILE A 28 5.89 4.36 -17.08
C ILE A 28 7.01 4.40 -16.04
N LEU A 29 6.66 4.61 -14.79
CA LEU A 29 7.58 4.51 -13.65
C LEU A 29 7.50 3.10 -13.04
N ASN A 30 8.66 2.49 -12.76
CA ASN A 30 8.71 1.19 -12.11
C ASN A 30 9.11 1.35 -10.64
N LEU A 31 8.18 1.10 -9.73
CA LEU A 31 8.41 1.14 -8.29
C LEU A 31 8.55 -0.29 -7.76
N LEU A 32 9.77 -0.66 -7.35
CA LEU A 32 10.07 -1.95 -6.75
C LEU A 32 9.81 -1.87 -5.24
N ILE A 33 9.05 -2.82 -4.71
CA ILE A 33 8.59 -2.82 -3.31
C ILE A 33 8.96 -4.14 -2.65
N CYS A 34 9.74 -4.03 -1.56
CA CYS A 34 10.06 -5.12 -0.65
C CYS A 34 10.17 -4.54 0.75
N THR A 35 9.14 -4.73 1.60
CA THR A 35 9.03 -4.04 2.88
C THR A 35 8.12 -4.78 3.87
N PRO A 36 8.46 -4.80 5.17
CA PRO A 36 7.56 -5.30 6.21
C PRO A 36 6.42 -4.31 6.53
N GLY A 37 6.43 -3.11 5.95
CA GLY A 37 5.49 -2.04 6.25
C GLY A 37 6.08 -0.95 7.13
N GLY A 38 5.25 -0.28 7.92
CA GLY A 38 5.68 0.82 8.81
C GLY A 38 4.63 1.90 8.98
N ASN A 39 4.99 3.17 8.84
CA ASN A 39 4.13 4.29 9.14
C ASN A 39 3.00 4.46 8.11
N LEU A 40 1.77 4.40 8.60
CA LEU A 40 0.57 4.45 7.77
C LEU A 40 0.33 5.84 7.15
N SER A 41 0.63 6.91 7.88
CA SER A 41 0.43 8.28 7.39
C SER A 41 1.40 8.61 6.25
N THR A 42 2.66 8.18 6.36
CA THR A 42 3.64 8.35 5.29
C THR A 42 3.32 7.48 4.07
N ALA A 43 2.78 6.26 4.29
CA ALA A 43 2.29 5.44 3.20
C ALA A 43 1.16 6.14 2.42
N PHE A 44 0.18 6.73 3.12
CA PHE A 44 -0.91 7.46 2.45
C PHE A 44 -0.42 8.71 1.72
N ALA A 45 0.60 9.42 2.23
CA ALA A 45 1.20 10.54 1.51
C ALA A 45 1.79 10.09 0.17
N LEU A 46 2.53 8.96 0.16
CA LEU A 46 3.06 8.39 -1.09
C LEU A 46 1.93 7.90 -2.00
N VAL A 47 0.90 7.25 -1.46
CA VAL A 47 -0.29 6.82 -2.21
C VAL A 47 -0.97 7.99 -2.93
N ASP A 48 -1.11 9.14 -2.26
CA ASP A 48 -1.73 10.31 -2.86
C ASP A 48 -0.87 10.89 -4.01
N ILE A 49 0.45 10.92 -3.85
CA ILE A 49 1.37 11.31 -4.92
C ILE A 49 1.34 10.32 -6.09
N MET A 50 1.31 9.01 -5.81
CA MET A 50 1.17 7.99 -6.87
C MET A 50 -0.11 8.18 -7.67
N ARG A 51 -1.24 8.46 -7.01
CA ARG A 51 -2.52 8.71 -7.66
C ARG A 51 -2.59 10.04 -8.41
N GLY A 52 -1.84 11.03 -7.97
CA GLY A 52 -1.72 12.33 -8.62
C GLY A 52 -0.72 12.36 -9.76
N SER A 53 0.08 11.30 -9.93
CA SER A 53 1.05 11.21 -11.03
C SER A 53 0.34 11.08 -12.37
N HIS A 54 0.74 11.88 -13.35
CA HIS A 54 0.28 11.74 -14.74
C HIS A 54 1.08 10.69 -15.54
N ILE A 55 2.19 10.20 -14.97
CA ILE A 55 2.92 9.06 -15.50
C ILE A 55 2.41 7.80 -14.78
N PRO A 56 1.95 6.77 -15.49
CA PRO A 56 1.53 5.51 -14.86
C PRO A 56 2.64 4.91 -14.01
N ILE A 57 2.29 4.38 -12.84
CA ILE A 57 3.27 3.77 -11.93
C ILE A 57 3.00 2.27 -11.87
N ARG A 58 3.95 1.48 -12.41
CA ARG A 58 3.97 0.03 -12.23
C ARG A 58 4.57 -0.29 -10.87
N THR A 59 3.86 -1.08 -10.07
CA THR A 59 4.39 -1.61 -8.81
C THR A 59 4.85 -3.05 -9.00
N ILE A 60 6.06 -3.34 -8.54
CA ILE A 60 6.66 -4.67 -8.63
C ILE A 60 6.99 -5.14 -7.23
N GLY A 61 6.28 -6.13 -6.76
CA GLY A 61 6.46 -6.70 -5.43
C GLY A 61 7.45 -7.84 -5.41
N LEU A 62 8.39 -7.78 -4.45
CA LEU A 62 9.50 -8.70 -4.28
C LEU A 62 9.59 -9.18 -2.82
N GLY A 63 9.84 -10.46 -2.61
CA GLY A 63 10.10 -11.04 -1.30
C GLY A 63 8.93 -10.87 -0.33
N GLU A 64 8.84 -9.74 0.36
CA GLU A 64 7.76 -9.45 1.30
C GLU A 64 7.12 -8.09 1.02
N ILE A 65 5.78 -8.06 1.03
CA ILE A 65 4.97 -6.83 0.99
C ILE A 65 3.94 -6.92 2.11
N SER A 66 4.17 -6.17 3.18
CA SER A 66 3.34 -6.26 4.36
C SER A 66 2.77 -4.92 4.80
N SER A 67 1.58 -4.94 5.43
CA SER A 67 1.02 -3.80 6.16
C SER A 67 0.93 -2.51 5.32
N ALA A 68 1.53 -1.40 5.76
CA ALA A 68 1.56 -0.13 5.03
C ALA A 68 2.20 -0.25 3.63
N GLY A 69 3.16 -1.17 3.44
CA GLY A 69 3.76 -1.47 2.14
C GLY A 69 2.77 -2.05 1.14
N LEU A 70 1.80 -2.82 1.62
CA LEU A 70 0.72 -3.36 0.80
C LEU A 70 -0.17 -2.24 0.22
N LEU A 71 -0.42 -1.18 0.99
CA LEU A 71 -1.22 -0.03 0.51
C LEU A 71 -0.51 0.68 -0.64
N ILE A 72 0.80 0.87 -0.53
CA ILE A 72 1.62 1.46 -1.58
C ILE A 72 1.58 0.55 -2.83
N PHE A 73 1.81 -0.76 -2.65
CA PHE A 73 1.78 -1.71 -3.76
C PHE A 73 0.45 -1.71 -4.51
N MET A 74 -0.68 -1.74 -3.80
CA MET A 74 -2.01 -1.72 -4.40
C MET A 74 -2.33 -0.43 -5.15
N SER A 75 -1.58 0.66 -4.91
CA SER A 75 -1.78 1.96 -5.56
C SER A 75 -1.18 2.06 -6.95
N GLY A 76 -0.45 1.04 -7.40
CA GLY A 76 0.05 0.96 -8.78
C GLY A 76 -1.07 0.98 -9.81
N GLU A 77 -0.71 1.35 -11.04
CA GLU A 77 -1.61 1.38 -12.20
C GLU A 77 -2.31 0.03 -12.39
N ARG A 78 -3.62 0.05 -12.64
CA ARG A 78 -4.38 -1.20 -12.88
C ARG A 78 -3.86 -1.92 -14.12
N GLY A 79 -3.63 -3.22 -13.98
CA GLY A 79 -2.99 -4.05 -15.01
C GLY A 79 -1.46 -4.10 -14.87
N GLU A 80 -0.87 -3.25 -14.04
CA GLU A 80 0.58 -3.10 -13.89
C GLU A 80 1.09 -3.37 -12.45
N ARG A 81 0.25 -3.98 -11.59
CA ARG A 81 0.66 -4.43 -10.24
C ARG A 81 1.15 -5.88 -10.32
N ILE A 82 2.46 -6.05 -10.29
CA ILE A 82 3.14 -7.33 -10.55
C ILE A 82 3.73 -7.88 -9.25
N LEU A 83 3.47 -9.15 -8.96
CA LEU A 83 4.17 -9.90 -7.93
C LEU A 83 5.14 -10.89 -8.57
N THR A 84 6.32 -11.05 -7.97
CA THR A 84 7.19 -12.19 -8.33
C THR A 84 6.70 -13.47 -7.66
N PRO A 85 7.03 -14.67 -8.21
CA PRO A 85 6.50 -15.94 -7.69
C PRO A 85 6.82 -16.24 -6.23
N ASN A 86 7.91 -15.69 -5.69
CA ASN A 86 8.36 -15.89 -4.32
C ASN A 86 7.96 -14.76 -3.36
N THR A 87 7.00 -13.91 -3.73
CA THR A 87 6.55 -12.81 -2.88
C THR A 87 5.52 -13.29 -1.86
N SER A 88 5.72 -12.95 -0.60
CA SER A 88 4.70 -13.06 0.45
C SER A 88 3.97 -11.73 0.61
N VAL A 89 2.65 -11.78 0.71
CA VAL A 89 1.82 -10.59 0.90
C VAL A 89 1.10 -10.70 2.24
N MET A 90 1.17 -9.65 3.08
CA MET A 90 0.52 -9.66 4.38
C MET A 90 -0.41 -8.46 4.56
N SER A 91 -1.65 -8.76 4.92
CA SER A 91 -2.68 -7.80 5.30
C SER A 91 -3.08 -7.99 6.76
N HIS A 92 -3.30 -6.92 7.49
CA HIS A 92 -3.78 -6.95 8.86
C HIS A 92 -4.52 -5.67 9.23
N GLN A 93 -5.23 -5.69 10.36
CA GLN A 93 -5.72 -4.47 10.99
C GLN A 93 -4.52 -3.63 11.46
N PHE A 94 -4.62 -2.30 11.32
CA PHE A 94 -3.53 -1.47 11.83
C PHE A 94 -3.47 -1.51 13.35
N ALA A 95 -2.25 -1.53 13.89
CA ALA A 95 -2.01 -1.45 15.30
C ALA A 95 -1.85 0.00 15.74
N TRP A 96 -2.41 0.33 16.89
CA TRP A 96 -2.27 1.63 17.52
C TRP A 96 -2.07 1.48 19.02
N ALA A 97 -1.16 2.25 19.57
CA ALA A 97 -1.01 2.40 21.02
C ALA A 97 -1.00 3.87 21.37
N ASN A 98 -1.79 4.26 22.36
CA ASN A 98 -1.78 5.62 22.89
C ASN A 98 -2.02 5.60 24.40
N HIS A 99 -1.43 6.57 25.09
CA HIS A 99 -1.65 6.82 26.50
C HIS A 99 -1.66 8.34 26.72
N GLY A 100 -2.47 8.80 27.66
CA GLY A 100 -2.64 10.24 27.90
C GLY A 100 -3.87 10.54 28.73
N LYS A 101 -4.23 11.81 28.83
CA LYS A 101 -5.44 12.25 29.51
C LYS A 101 -6.69 11.85 28.73
N TYR A 102 -7.82 11.75 29.42
CA TYR A 102 -9.09 11.32 28.83
C TYR A 102 -9.44 12.03 27.51
N HIS A 103 -9.35 13.37 27.47
CA HIS A 103 -9.69 14.14 26.28
C HIS A 103 -8.73 13.90 25.11
N GLU A 104 -7.45 13.62 25.39
CA GLU A 104 -6.44 13.27 24.38
C GLU A 104 -6.75 11.88 23.79
N LEU A 105 -7.12 10.91 24.64
CA LEU A 105 -7.52 9.59 24.21
C LEU A 105 -8.78 9.63 23.35
N MET A 106 -9.78 10.45 23.71
CA MET A 106 -11.00 10.61 22.92
C MET A 106 -10.73 11.26 21.55
N ALA A 107 -9.80 12.22 21.46
CA ALA A 107 -9.34 12.79 20.19
C ALA A 107 -8.65 11.72 19.32
N THR A 108 -7.85 10.86 19.94
CA THR A 108 -7.17 9.74 19.24
C THR A 108 -8.18 8.71 18.70
N VAL A 109 -9.24 8.39 19.45
CA VAL A 109 -10.30 7.49 18.95
C VAL A 109 -10.96 8.05 17.71
N LYS A 110 -11.17 9.37 17.64
CA LYS A 110 -11.70 10.01 16.43
C LYS A 110 -10.77 9.86 15.23
N GLU A 111 -9.47 10.10 15.41
CA GLU A 111 -8.48 9.89 14.34
C GLU A 111 -8.39 8.42 13.94
N TYR A 112 -8.47 7.48 14.88
CA TYR A 112 -8.52 6.05 14.61
C TYR A 112 -9.66 5.70 13.64
N ASN A 113 -10.87 6.22 13.86
CA ASN A 113 -12.01 6.00 12.98
C ASN A 113 -11.76 6.57 11.56
N HIS A 114 -11.12 7.74 11.45
CA HIS A 114 -10.74 8.31 10.16
C HIS A 114 -9.71 7.44 9.42
N ILE A 115 -8.72 6.91 10.12
CA ILE A 115 -7.72 6.00 9.56
C ILE A 115 -8.38 4.72 9.05
N GLN A 116 -9.28 4.13 9.84
CA GLN A 116 -10.01 2.92 9.47
C GLN A 116 -10.84 3.13 8.20
N GLU A 117 -11.56 4.25 8.09
CA GLU A 117 -12.33 4.59 6.89
C GLU A 117 -11.43 4.79 5.67
N ARG A 118 -10.30 5.50 5.81
CA ARG A 118 -9.31 5.66 4.74
C ARG A 118 -8.77 4.32 4.26
N LEU A 119 -8.45 3.44 5.20
CA LEU A 119 -7.94 2.09 4.92
C LEU A 119 -8.97 1.27 4.14
N LEU A 120 -10.20 1.18 4.61
CA LEU A 120 -11.27 0.45 3.95
C LEU A 120 -11.56 1.00 2.55
N ASN A 121 -11.66 2.31 2.40
CA ASN A 121 -11.86 2.96 1.11
C ASN A 121 -10.71 2.68 0.13
N HIS A 122 -9.47 2.59 0.65
CA HIS A 122 -8.32 2.24 -0.16
C HIS A 122 -8.40 0.81 -0.68
N TYR A 123 -8.71 -0.16 0.19
CA TYR A 123 -8.90 -1.55 -0.21
C TYR A 123 -10.05 -1.72 -1.22
N GLU A 124 -11.20 -1.06 -1.01
CA GLU A 124 -12.33 -1.09 -1.95
C GLU A 124 -11.94 -0.56 -3.34
N LYS A 125 -11.16 0.52 -3.39
CA LYS A 125 -10.68 1.08 -4.66
C LYS A 125 -9.68 0.19 -5.38
N CYS A 126 -8.84 -0.52 -4.64
CA CYS A 126 -7.70 -1.25 -5.19
C CYS A 126 -7.97 -2.73 -5.45
N THR A 127 -8.96 -3.33 -4.79
CA THR A 127 -9.27 -4.77 -4.89
C THR A 127 -10.55 -5.03 -5.69
N LYS A 128 -10.91 -6.32 -5.81
CA LYS A 128 -12.21 -6.78 -6.35
C LYS A 128 -13.24 -7.05 -5.25
N LEU A 129 -12.88 -6.78 -3.99
CA LEU A 129 -13.68 -7.14 -2.82
C LEU A 129 -14.57 -5.98 -2.39
N LYS A 130 -15.75 -6.32 -1.88
CA LYS A 130 -16.63 -5.37 -1.19
C LYS A 130 -16.16 -5.18 0.26
N ARG A 131 -16.53 -4.05 0.88
CA ARG A 131 -16.14 -3.69 2.25
C ARG A 131 -16.29 -4.83 3.27
N LYS A 132 -17.43 -5.52 3.26
CA LYS A 132 -17.65 -6.67 4.15
C LYS A 132 -16.62 -7.77 3.92
N GLU A 133 -16.34 -8.11 2.68
CA GLU A 133 -15.34 -9.13 2.34
C GLU A 133 -13.92 -8.73 2.73
N ILE A 134 -13.58 -7.44 2.63
CA ILE A 134 -12.30 -6.90 3.07
C ILE A 134 -12.15 -7.13 4.58
N VAL A 135 -13.16 -6.76 5.37
CA VAL A 135 -13.14 -6.94 6.83
C VAL A 135 -13.06 -8.42 7.18
N ASP A 136 -13.87 -9.27 6.53
CA ASP A 136 -13.99 -10.69 6.86
C ASP A 136 -12.79 -11.56 6.38
N LYS A 137 -12.00 -11.07 5.39
CA LYS A 137 -10.94 -11.86 4.73
C LYS A 137 -9.54 -11.28 4.86
N LEU A 138 -9.41 -9.95 4.91
CA LEU A 138 -8.12 -9.25 4.85
C LEU A 138 -7.80 -8.46 6.11
N LEU A 139 -8.80 -8.01 6.85
CA LEU A 139 -8.65 -7.18 8.04
C LEU A 139 -9.25 -7.86 9.28
N ILE A 140 -9.07 -9.16 9.40
CA ILE A 140 -9.46 -9.95 10.57
C ILE A 140 -8.51 -9.65 11.76
N PRO A 141 -8.85 -10.05 13.02
CA PRO A 141 -7.99 -9.86 14.20
C PRO A 141 -6.75 -10.76 14.21
N SER A 142 -6.11 -10.96 13.08
CA SER A 142 -4.85 -11.70 12.91
C SER A 142 -4.20 -11.30 11.59
N ASP A 143 -2.91 -11.60 11.42
CA ASP A 143 -2.22 -11.42 10.16
C ASP A 143 -2.76 -12.39 9.10
N VAL A 144 -3.02 -11.86 7.92
CA VAL A 144 -3.49 -12.62 6.75
C VAL A 144 -2.37 -12.67 5.72
N TRP A 145 -1.74 -13.83 5.63
CA TRP A 145 -0.71 -14.09 4.65
C TRP A 145 -1.30 -14.68 3.37
N LEU A 146 -0.91 -14.11 2.24
CA LEU A 146 -1.40 -14.49 0.91
C LEU A 146 -0.23 -14.89 0.01
N SER A 147 -0.45 -15.95 -0.78
CA SER A 147 0.40 -16.21 -1.95
C SER A 147 0.17 -15.16 -3.05
N PRO A 148 1.09 -15.03 -4.02
CA PRO A 148 0.89 -14.14 -5.15
C PRO A 148 -0.42 -14.42 -5.93
N GLU A 149 -0.80 -15.69 -6.09
CA GLU A 149 -2.02 -16.11 -6.78
C GLU A 149 -3.28 -15.72 -5.99
N GLN A 150 -3.25 -15.83 -4.66
CA GLN A 150 -4.33 -15.38 -3.79
C GLN A 150 -4.49 -13.86 -3.87
N ALA A 151 -3.38 -13.12 -3.89
CA ALA A 151 -3.39 -11.66 -4.05
C ALA A 151 -3.99 -11.24 -5.41
N VAL A 152 -3.69 -11.95 -6.49
CA VAL A 152 -4.32 -11.72 -7.80
C VAL A 152 -5.81 -12.06 -7.77
N LYS A 153 -6.20 -13.16 -7.12
CA LYS A 153 -7.61 -13.56 -6.98
C LYS A 153 -8.44 -12.48 -6.28
N TYR A 154 -7.90 -11.85 -5.25
CA TYR A 154 -8.56 -10.75 -4.54
C TYR A 154 -8.46 -9.40 -5.26
N GLY A 155 -7.65 -9.30 -6.31
CA GLY A 155 -7.43 -8.07 -7.05
C GLY A 155 -6.45 -7.10 -6.36
N ILE A 156 -5.70 -7.58 -5.38
CA ILE A 156 -4.57 -6.87 -4.76
C ILE A 156 -3.46 -6.67 -5.79
N ALA A 157 -3.16 -7.70 -6.56
CA ALA A 157 -2.24 -7.67 -7.69
C ALA A 157 -2.98 -7.98 -8.99
N ASP A 158 -2.35 -7.71 -10.13
CA ASP A 158 -2.91 -8.00 -11.45
C ASP A 158 -2.30 -9.24 -12.08
N LYS A 159 -1.04 -9.51 -11.83
CA LYS A 159 -0.33 -10.67 -12.41
C LYS A 159 0.85 -11.14 -11.55
N VAL A 160 1.18 -12.42 -11.69
CA VAL A 160 2.41 -13.00 -11.16
C VAL A 160 3.36 -13.18 -12.34
N LYS A 161 4.61 -12.71 -12.23
CA LYS A 161 5.57 -12.76 -13.32
C LYS A 161 7.01 -12.80 -12.81
N GLU A 162 7.83 -13.64 -13.42
CA GLU A 162 9.30 -13.55 -13.28
C GLU A 162 9.82 -12.27 -13.92
N LEU A 163 10.82 -11.66 -13.30
CA LEU A 163 11.54 -10.52 -13.87
C LEU A 163 12.59 -11.06 -14.84
N LYS A 164 12.43 -10.73 -16.10
CA LYS A 164 13.39 -11.04 -17.16
C LYS A 164 13.97 -9.76 -17.70
#